data_9134257757559e35a80e1f9e02a9b25a
#
_entry.id   9134257757559e35a80e1f9e02a9b25a
#
_cell.length_a   1.000
_cell.length_b   1.000
_cell.length_c   1.000
_cell.angle_alpha   90.00
_cell.angle_beta   90.00
_cell.angle_gamma   90.00
#
_symmetry.space_group_name_H-M   'P 1'
#
loop_
_entity.id
_entity.type
_entity.pdbx_description
1 polymer ?
#
loop_
_entity_poly.entity_id
_entity_poly.type
_entity_poly.pdbx_seq_one_letter_code
_entity_poly.pdbx_strand_id
1 'polypeptide(L)'
;MSKLSGETITFGATVTLIDEDTDKKAVWQIVGEPEADAKKGKISITSPLARALVGKKKGAQVEVVTPGGAKAYEIVKVEWR
;
A
#
# COMPACT_ATOMS: atom_id res chain seq x y z
N MET A 1 8.19 -11.68 -18.81
CA MET A 1 8.24 -11.26 -18.56
C MET A 1 7.92 -10.49 -17.99
N SER A 2 7.96 -10.19 -18.13
CA SER A 2 7.75 -9.29 -17.66
C SER A 2 7.01 -9.22 -16.69
N LYS A 3 6.48 -9.75 -16.58
CA LYS A 3 5.76 -9.91 -15.58
C LYS A 3 6.31 -9.69 -14.30
N LEU A 4 7.46 -9.80 -14.20
CA LEU A 4 8.11 -9.64 -12.98
C LEU A 4 7.92 -8.30 -12.39
N SER A 5 8.17 -7.30 -13.19
CA SER A 5 8.10 -5.95 -12.71
C SER A 5 6.70 -5.53 -12.38
N GLY A 6 5.75 -6.25 -12.88
CA GLY A 6 4.37 -5.91 -12.65
C GLY A 6 3.89 -6.12 -11.23
N GLU A 7 4.70 -6.73 -10.38
CA GLU A 7 4.26 -6.98 -9.02
C GLU A 7 4.85 -6.03 -8.01
N THR A 8 5.72 -5.13 -8.43
CA THR A 8 6.31 -4.16 -7.53
C THR A 8 5.41 -2.94 -7.44
N ILE A 9 5.13 -2.50 -6.23
CA ILE A 9 4.25 -1.37 -6.01
C ILE A 9 4.91 -0.09 -6.48
N THR A 10 4.20 0.67 -7.31
CA THR A 10 4.65 1.95 -7.81
C THR A 10 3.48 2.92 -7.80
N PHE A 11 3.72 4.14 -8.29
CA PHE A 11 2.67 5.14 -8.42
C PHE A 11 1.51 4.57 -9.24
N GLY A 12 0.31 4.77 -8.76
CA GLY A 12 -0.89 4.29 -9.43
C GLY A 12 -1.32 2.90 -9.04
N ALA A 13 -0.51 2.19 -8.27
CA ALA A 13 -0.86 0.83 -7.88
C ALA A 13 -1.99 0.82 -6.86
N THR A 14 -2.85 -0.18 -6.96
CA THR A 14 -3.89 -0.45 -5.97
C THR A 14 -3.41 -1.64 -5.16
N VAL A 15 -3.24 -1.44 -3.87
CA VAL A 15 -2.63 -2.43 -2.98
C VAL A 15 -3.66 -2.90 -1.97
N THR A 16 -3.80 -4.21 -1.83
CA THR A 16 -4.64 -4.78 -0.80
C THR A 16 -3.75 -5.25 0.33
N LEU A 17 -4.02 -4.75 1.52
CA LEU A 17 -3.24 -5.05 2.72
C LEU A 17 -4.11 -5.73 3.76
N ILE A 18 -3.47 -6.56 4.59
CA ILE A 18 -4.12 -7.12 5.76
C ILE A 18 -3.38 -6.61 6.99
N ASP A 19 -4.12 -6.02 7.92
CA ASP A 19 -3.57 -5.57 9.19
C ASP A 19 -3.30 -6.82 10.03
N GLU A 20 -2.05 -7.03 10.39
CA GLU A 20 -1.68 -8.25 11.10
C GLU A 20 -2.20 -8.29 12.54
N ASP A 21 -2.54 -7.14 13.10
CA ASP A 21 -3.08 -7.10 14.45
C ASP A 21 -4.55 -7.48 14.50
N THR A 22 -5.33 -6.98 13.55
CA THR A 22 -6.78 -7.15 13.57
C THR A 22 -7.27 -8.07 12.49
N ASP A 23 -6.39 -8.48 11.59
CA ASP A 23 -6.71 -9.36 10.48
C ASP A 23 -7.75 -8.76 9.53
N LYS A 24 -7.79 -7.43 9.47
CA LYS A 24 -8.72 -6.73 8.60
C LYS A 24 -8.07 -6.36 7.29
N LYS A 25 -8.81 -6.51 6.21
CA LYS A 25 -8.33 -6.19 4.89
C LYS A 25 -8.65 -4.73 4.56
N ALA A 26 -7.70 -4.07 3.93
CA ALA A 26 -7.88 -2.69 3.47
C ALA A 26 -7.29 -2.56 2.08
N VAL A 27 -7.94 -1.75 1.24
CA VAL A 27 -7.47 -1.51 -0.11
C VAL A 27 -7.06 -0.05 -0.22
N TRP A 28 -5.84 0.18 -0.72
CA TRP A 28 -5.30 1.53 -0.87
C TRP A 28 -4.76 1.71 -2.27
N GLN A 29 -5.02 2.88 -2.84
CA GLN A 29 -4.47 3.24 -4.13
C GLN A 29 -3.48 4.38 -3.95
N ILE A 30 -2.31 4.26 -4.56
CA ILE A 30 -1.28 5.28 -4.46
C ILE A 30 -1.48 6.30 -5.57
N VAL A 31 -1.76 7.55 -5.20
CA VAL A 31 -2.06 8.61 -6.16
C VAL A 31 -1.24 9.85 -5.81
N GLY A 32 -1.30 10.86 -6.68
CA GLY A 32 -0.68 12.14 -6.39
C GLY A 32 -1.45 12.88 -5.32
N GLU A 33 -0.80 13.86 -4.69
CA GLU A 33 -1.41 14.59 -3.59
C GLU A 33 -2.78 15.19 -3.93
N PRO A 34 -2.97 15.79 -5.09
CA PRO A 34 -4.27 16.39 -5.39
C PRO A 34 -5.41 15.39 -5.42
N GLU A 35 -5.10 14.12 -5.67
CA GLU A 35 -6.11 13.10 -5.75
C GLU A 35 -6.24 12.27 -4.49
N ALA A 36 -5.38 12.50 -3.51
CA ALA A 36 -5.38 11.70 -2.30
C ALA A 36 -6.65 11.93 -1.49
N ASP A 37 -7.26 10.85 -1.05
CA ASP A 37 -8.46 10.92 -0.24
C ASP A 37 -8.54 9.63 0.57
N ALA A 38 -8.14 9.71 1.82
CA ALA A 38 -8.10 8.52 2.67
C ALA A 38 -9.46 7.89 2.83
N LYS A 39 -10.52 8.67 2.77
CA LYS A 39 -11.86 8.13 2.90
C LYS A 39 -12.24 7.25 1.73
N LYS A 40 -11.63 7.49 0.58
CA LYS A 40 -11.87 6.69 -0.61
C LYS A 40 -10.77 5.66 -0.84
N GLY A 41 -9.86 5.51 0.10
CA GLY A 41 -8.78 4.55 -0.05
C GLY A 41 -7.67 5.02 -0.95
N LYS A 42 -7.54 6.34 -1.15
CA LYS A 42 -6.47 6.89 -1.98
C LYS A 42 -5.48 7.62 -1.11
N ILE A 43 -4.22 7.20 -1.19
CA ILE A 43 -3.17 7.81 -0.38
C ILE A 43 -2.14 8.47 -1.29
N SER A 44 -1.59 9.58 -0.80
CA SER A 44 -0.57 10.31 -1.53
C SER A 44 0.71 9.49 -1.60
N ILE A 45 1.40 9.57 -2.75
CA ILE A 45 2.69 8.91 -2.91
C ILE A 45 3.70 9.39 -1.86
N THR A 46 3.46 10.55 -1.27
CA THR A 46 4.34 11.09 -0.25
C THR A 46 3.94 10.70 1.17
N SER A 47 2.81 10.01 1.34
CA SER A 47 2.40 9.62 2.68
C SER A 47 3.31 8.53 3.24
N PRO A 48 3.44 8.44 4.56
CA PRO A 48 4.27 7.38 5.15
C PRO A 48 3.85 5.97 4.74
N LEU A 49 2.55 5.73 4.63
CA LEU A 49 2.05 4.41 4.23
C LEU A 49 2.46 4.11 2.79
N ALA A 50 2.27 5.07 1.88
CA ALA A 50 2.64 4.85 0.49
C ALA A 50 4.14 4.63 0.35
N ARG A 51 4.93 5.41 1.08
CA ARG A 51 6.38 5.27 1.00
C ARG A 51 6.85 3.91 1.53
N ALA A 52 6.16 3.38 2.51
CA ALA A 52 6.49 2.05 3.02
C ALA A 52 6.13 0.97 2.00
N LEU A 53 5.11 1.22 1.18
CA LEU A 53 4.64 0.23 0.21
C LEU A 53 5.42 0.25 -1.09
N VAL A 54 5.83 1.44 -1.53
CA VAL A 54 6.53 1.57 -2.82
C VAL A 54 7.81 0.75 -2.82
N GLY A 55 7.98 -0.05 -3.86
CA GLY A 55 9.14 -0.93 -3.98
C GLY A 55 8.93 -2.30 -3.38
N LYS A 56 7.80 -2.53 -2.73
CA LYS A 56 7.49 -3.84 -2.17
C LYS A 56 6.72 -4.67 -3.18
N LYS A 57 6.62 -5.96 -2.90
CA LYS A 57 5.94 -6.89 -3.79
C LYS A 57 4.82 -7.59 -3.05
N LYS A 58 3.94 -8.21 -3.82
CA LYS A 58 2.92 -9.07 -3.27
C LYS A 58 3.58 -10.12 -2.36
N GLY A 59 3.00 -10.33 -1.20
CA GLY A 59 3.52 -11.28 -0.23
C GLY A 59 4.50 -10.69 0.75
N ALA A 60 4.92 -9.43 0.54
CA ALA A 60 5.86 -8.79 1.46
C ALA A 60 5.12 -8.27 2.68
N GLN A 61 5.84 -8.16 3.78
CA GLN A 61 5.31 -7.51 4.97
C GLN A 61 5.91 -6.14 5.09
N VAL A 62 5.12 -5.18 5.52
CA VAL A 62 5.59 -3.81 5.72
C VAL A 62 5.24 -3.35 7.10
N GLU A 63 6.08 -2.49 7.65
CA GLU A 63 5.81 -1.89 8.94
C GLU A 63 5.69 -0.38 8.74
N VAL A 64 4.61 0.19 9.26
CA VAL A 64 4.35 1.61 9.11
C VAL A 64 4.27 2.22 10.50
N VAL A 65 5.04 3.30 10.70
CA VAL A 65 5.00 4.02 11.96
C VAL A 65 3.89 5.05 11.89
N THR A 66 2.96 4.97 12.82
CA THR A 66 1.84 5.90 12.89
C THR A 66 1.87 6.59 14.25
N PRO A 67 1.10 7.68 14.41
CA PRO A 67 1.03 8.35 15.71
C PRO A 67 0.58 7.42 16.84
N GLY A 68 -0.17 6.38 16.52
CA GLY A 68 -0.62 5.43 17.53
C GLY A 68 0.33 4.28 17.74
N GLY A 69 1.49 4.26 17.05
CA GLY A 69 2.46 3.19 17.20
C GLY A 69 2.75 2.53 15.86
N ALA A 70 3.59 1.53 15.85
CA ALA A 70 3.93 0.82 14.65
C ALA A 70 2.84 -0.19 14.30
N LYS A 71 2.55 -0.30 13.01
CA LYS A 71 1.56 -1.25 12.50
C LYS A 71 2.22 -2.12 11.45
N ALA A 72 1.91 -3.41 11.47
CA ALA A 72 2.43 -4.33 10.47
C ALA A 72 1.30 -4.73 9.53
N TYR A 73 1.61 -4.76 8.25
CA TYR A 73 0.65 -5.13 7.22
C TYR A 73 1.28 -6.16 6.30
N GLU A 74 0.45 -7.02 5.74
CA GLU A 74 0.88 -7.96 4.72
C GLU A 74 0.26 -7.57 3.39
N ILE A 75 1.08 -7.51 2.34
CA ILE A 75 0.61 -7.18 1.00
C ILE A 75 0.07 -8.45 0.37
N VAL A 76 -1.24 -8.51 0.15
CA VAL A 76 -1.86 -9.71 -0.40
C VAL A 76 -2.16 -9.58 -1.88
N LYS A 77 -2.24 -8.35 -2.39
CA LYS A 77 -2.55 -8.16 -3.80
C LYS A 77 -2.06 -6.80 -4.26
N VAL A 78 -1.58 -6.74 -5.49
CA VAL A 78 -1.16 -5.50 -6.13
C VAL A 78 -1.77 -5.46 -7.51
N GLU A 79 -2.47 -4.37 -7.81
CA GLU A 79 -3.10 -4.19 -9.11
C GLU A 79 -2.87 -2.79 -9.62
N TRP A 80 -2.95 -2.60 -10.91
CA TRP A 80 -2.91 -1.28 -11.52
C TRP A 80 -4.24 -1.05 -12.22
N ARG A 81 -4.98 -0.02 -11.77
CA ARG A 81 -6.31 0.27 -12.32
C ARG A 81 -6.43 1.71 -12.74
#